data_f6b389aeb15f546710ffe651b204a0d2
#
_entry.id   f6b389aeb15f546710ffe651b204a0d2
#
_cell.length_a   1.000
_cell.length_b   1.000
_cell.length_c   1.000
_cell.angle_alpha   90.00
_cell.angle_beta   90.00
_cell.angle_gamma   90.00
#
_symmetry.space_group_name_H-M   'P 1'
#
loop_
_entity.id
_entity.type
_entity.pdbx_description
1 polymer ?
#
loop_
_entity_poly.entity_id
_entity_poly.type
_entity_poly.pdbx_seq_one_letter_code
_entity_poly.pdbx_strand_id
1 'polypeptide(L)'
;MIDFSAYIQSDWAWIVLFVMAVFVGMSKTGVQGLAILTVPMLAMTFGAKPSTGLMLPVLCFADVIGVSYYRRQAEWKYIIRLLPMAVAGFFLALWVDNMIPATEFKHLMGGCLALVLAVMLWSQYKGKENILIDKWWYSPLFGLLGGFTTMIGNAAGPVMAIYLLSTRMPKMAFVGTNAWFFLCVNFLKLPFQIFAWHNINLTTLAIDACAVPFVLIGAFLGIRLVKFLPERGFRIFTTIVTIISVLVMLLV
;
A
#
# COMPACT_ATOMS: atom_id res chain seq x y z
N MET A 1 2.12 32.31 -0.90
CA MET A 1 2.46 31.75 0.44
C MET A 1 1.75 30.41 0.54
N ILE A 2 2.46 29.34 0.94
CA ILE A 2 1.84 28.02 1.08
C ILE A 2 1.01 28.07 2.37
N ASP A 3 -0.29 27.85 2.25
CA ASP A 3 -1.20 27.83 3.40
C ASP A 3 -1.47 26.39 3.83
N PHE A 4 -0.94 25.99 4.96
CA PHE A 4 -1.14 24.64 5.52
C PHE A 4 -2.49 24.50 6.25
N SER A 5 -3.14 25.62 6.61
CA SER A 5 -4.36 25.59 7.44
C SER A 5 -5.53 24.85 6.79
N ALA A 6 -5.55 24.80 5.45
CA ALA A 6 -6.56 24.05 4.69
C ALA A 6 -6.51 22.53 4.94
N TYR A 7 -5.36 21.99 5.32
CA TYR A 7 -5.15 20.55 5.56
C TYR A 7 -4.80 20.25 7.02
N ILE A 8 -3.98 21.09 7.64
CA ILE A 8 -3.49 20.93 9.02
C ILE A 8 -4.26 21.86 9.95
N GLN A 9 -5.35 21.36 10.50
CA GLN A 9 -6.24 22.13 11.38
C GLN A 9 -5.85 22.01 12.87
N SER A 10 -4.95 21.11 13.21
CA SER A 10 -4.51 20.88 14.60
C SER A 10 -3.11 20.29 14.66
N ASP A 11 -2.43 20.43 15.79
CA ASP A 11 -1.12 19.80 16.04
C ASP A 11 -1.21 18.27 15.96
N TRP A 12 -2.36 17.69 16.27
CA TRP A 12 -2.63 16.26 16.13
C TRP A 12 -2.46 15.78 14.69
N ALA A 13 -2.83 16.58 13.69
CA ALA A 13 -2.68 16.22 12.27
C ALA A 13 -1.20 16.05 11.89
N TRP A 14 -0.30 16.87 12.43
CA TRP A 14 1.14 16.68 12.25
C TRP A 14 1.65 15.41 12.89
N ILE A 15 1.21 15.08 14.11
CA ILE A 15 1.60 13.83 14.79
C ILE A 15 1.17 12.63 13.96
N VAL A 16 -0.08 12.61 13.48
CA VAL A 16 -0.59 11.54 12.62
C VAL A 16 0.24 11.42 11.34
N LEU A 17 0.56 12.53 10.68
CA LEU A 17 1.38 12.55 9.47
C LEU A 17 2.77 11.94 9.70
N PHE A 18 3.45 12.34 10.77
CA PHE A 18 4.81 11.87 11.07
C PHE A 18 4.84 10.40 11.48
N VAL A 19 3.91 9.96 12.32
CA VAL A 19 3.77 8.54 12.70
C VAL A 19 3.49 7.69 11.45
N MET A 20 2.60 8.16 10.59
CA MET A 20 2.29 7.53 9.32
C MET A 20 3.52 7.43 8.42
N ALA A 21 4.30 8.49 8.30
CA ALA A 21 5.51 8.50 7.49
C ALA A 21 6.54 7.46 7.96
N VAL A 22 6.69 7.26 9.27
CA VAL A 22 7.52 6.17 9.83
C VAL A 22 6.96 4.82 9.42
N PHE A 23 5.66 4.57 9.57
CA PHE A 23 5.04 3.29 9.19
C PHE A 23 5.12 3.02 7.69
N VAL A 24 4.97 4.04 6.86
CA VAL A 24 5.17 3.94 5.41
C VAL A 24 6.61 3.53 5.10
N GLY A 25 7.60 4.22 5.67
CA GLY A 25 9.01 3.89 5.50
C GLY A 25 9.31 2.43 5.88
N MET A 26 8.86 1.98 7.04
CA MET A 26 8.99 0.58 7.48
C MET A 26 8.31 -0.39 6.54
N SER A 27 7.09 -0.07 6.10
CA SER A 27 6.29 -0.94 5.23
C SER A 27 6.96 -1.16 3.87
N LYS A 28 7.51 -0.12 3.28
CA LYS A 28 8.12 -0.18 1.95
C LYS A 28 9.51 -0.83 1.94
N THR A 29 10.17 -0.88 3.09
CA THR A 29 11.50 -1.48 3.21
C THR A 29 11.52 -2.83 3.91
N GLY A 30 10.35 -3.37 4.29
CA GLY A 30 10.35 -4.71 4.84
C GLY A 30 9.12 -5.20 5.57
N VAL A 31 8.41 -4.33 6.28
CA VAL A 31 7.26 -4.73 7.11
C VAL A 31 5.96 -4.54 6.36
N GLN A 32 5.67 -5.44 5.43
CA GLN A 32 4.46 -5.35 4.63
C GLN A 32 3.19 -5.36 5.49
N GLY A 33 2.23 -4.52 5.10
CA GLY A 33 0.96 -4.38 5.81
C GLY A 33 0.92 -3.21 6.79
N LEU A 34 2.05 -2.73 7.36
CA LEU A 34 2.03 -1.59 8.30
C LEU A 34 1.41 -0.32 7.71
N ALA A 35 1.64 -0.05 6.42
CA ALA A 35 1.06 1.12 5.77
C ALA A 35 -0.47 1.11 5.78
N ILE A 36 -1.12 -0.05 5.89
CA ILE A 36 -2.58 -0.11 5.92
C ILE A 36 -3.15 0.46 7.23
N LEU A 37 -2.39 0.37 8.33
CA LEU A 37 -2.80 0.97 9.61
C LEU A 37 -2.89 2.49 9.52
N THR A 38 -2.16 3.09 8.58
CA THR A 38 -2.16 4.55 8.37
C THR A 38 -3.39 5.03 7.62
N VAL A 39 -4.03 4.16 6.84
CA VAL A 39 -5.17 4.53 5.98
C VAL A 39 -6.36 5.05 6.78
N PRO A 40 -6.88 4.33 7.81
CA PRO A 40 -7.99 4.85 8.61
C PRO A 40 -7.60 6.13 9.38
N MET A 41 -6.40 6.19 9.94
CA MET A 41 -5.94 7.38 10.68
C MET A 41 -5.91 8.62 9.78
N LEU A 42 -5.39 8.47 8.56
CA LEU A 42 -5.37 9.56 7.58
C LEU A 42 -6.76 9.92 7.08
N ALA A 43 -7.60 8.90 6.81
CA ALA A 43 -8.97 9.13 6.35
C ALA A 43 -9.81 9.88 7.39
N MET A 44 -9.59 9.62 8.68
CA MET A 44 -10.26 10.34 9.77
C MET A 44 -9.74 11.76 9.96
N THR A 45 -8.43 11.99 9.73
CA THR A 45 -7.79 13.29 9.95
C THR A 45 -7.94 14.22 8.75
N PHE A 46 -7.77 13.72 7.53
CA PHE A 46 -7.71 14.51 6.30
C PHE A 46 -8.87 14.25 5.33
N GLY A 47 -9.77 13.33 5.68
CA GLY A 47 -10.84 12.84 4.80
C GLY A 47 -10.40 11.65 3.94
N ALA A 48 -11.34 10.76 3.61
CA ALA A 48 -11.04 9.49 2.94
C ALA A 48 -10.37 9.68 1.56
N LYS A 49 -10.96 10.49 0.68
CA LYS A 49 -10.43 10.71 -0.67
C LYS A 49 -9.19 11.62 -0.68
N PRO A 50 -9.15 12.78 0.01
CA PRO A 50 -7.97 13.64 0.06
C PRO A 50 -6.73 12.95 0.66
N SER A 51 -6.91 12.08 1.66
CA SER A 51 -5.81 11.35 2.29
C SER A 51 -5.07 10.42 1.32
N THR A 52 -5.75 9.92 0.27
CA THR A 52 -5.11 9.06 -0.74
C THR A 52 -4.09 9.82 -1.57
N GLY A 53 -4.37 11.07 -1.90
CA GLY A 53 -3.46 11.98 -2.60
C GLY A 53 -2.32 12.45 -1.72
N LEU A 54 -2.63 12.88 -0.48
CA LEU A 54 -1.62 13.29 0.50
C LEU A 54 -0.59 12.19 0.78
N MET A 55 -1.02 10.94 0.85
CA MET A 55 -0.13 9.81 1.13
C MET A 55 0.74 9.41 -0.08
N LEU A 56 0.31 9.65 -1.32
CA LEU A 56 0.94 9.07 -2.49
C LEU A 56 2.38 9.56 -2.76
N PRO A 57 2.73 10.86 -2.67
CA PRO A 57 4.12 11.29 -2.83
C PRO A 57 5.05 10.69 -1.76
N VAL A 58 4.57 10.56 -0.53
CA VAL A 58 5.29 9.91 0.57
C VAL A 58 5.56 8.44 0.26
N LEU A 59 4.55 7.73 -0.29
CA LEU A 59 4.70 6.34 -0.75
C LEU A 59 5.72 6.22 -1.88
N CYS A 60 5.65 7.11 -2.90
CA CYS A 60 6.60 7.12 -4.01
C CYS A 60 8.04 7.31 -3.51
N PHE A 61 8.25 8.24 -2.58
CA PHE A 61 9.56 8.48 -1.99
C PHE A 61 10.08 7.23 -1.23
N ALA A 62 9.23 6.62 -0.41
CA ALA A 62 9.57 5.41 0.33
C ALA A 62 9.84 4.21 -0.61
N ASP A 63 9.10 4.10 -1.73
CA ASP A 63 9.34 3.08 -2.75
C ASP A 63 10.70 3.25 -3.44
N VAL A 64 11.11 4.49 -3.73
CA VAL A 64 12.47 4.77 -4.28
C VAL A 64 13.54 4.29 -3.31
N ILE A 65 13.40 4.52 -2.00
CA ILE A 65 14.34 4.03 -0.99
C ILE A 65 14.34 2.50 -0.98
N GLY A 66 13.17 1.86 -0.94
CA GLY A 66 13.03 0.41 -0.94
C GLY A 66 13.68 -0.22 -2.17
N VAL A 67 13.39 0.30 -3.37
CA VAL A 67 13.99 -0.16 -4.61
C VAL A 67 15.50 0.07 -4.64
N SER A 68 15.98 1.24 -4.21
CA SER A 68 17.43 1.54 -4.20
C SER A 68 18.20 0.52 -3.36
N TYR A 69 17.58 0.03 -2.29
CA TYR A 69 18.21 -0.96 -1.41
C TYR A 69 18.07 -2.40 -1.93
N TYR A 70 16.87 -2.79 -2.44
CA TYR A 70 16.56 -4.16 -2.85
C TYR A 70 16.58 -4.40 -4.36
N ARG A 71 17.08 -3.46 -5.16
CA ARG A 71 16.97 -3.43 -6.65
C ARG A 71 17.34 -4.71 -7.37
N ARG A 72 18.30 -5.48 -6.84
CA ARG A 72 18.83 -6.70 -7.47
C ARG A 72 18.08 -7.96 -7.08
N GLN A 73 17.09 -7.87 -6.19
CA GLN A 73 16.41 -9.02 -5.61
C GLN A 73 15.02 -9.27 -6.20
N ALA A 74 14.58 -8.42 -7.14
CA ALA A 74 13.23 -8.49 -7.68
C ALA A 74 13.05 -9.61 -8.72
N GLU A 75 11.95 -10.33 -8.58
CA GLU A 75 11.48 -11.34 -9.54
C GLU A 75 10.51 -10.69 -10.55
N TRP A 76 11.05 -10.13 -11.62
CA TRP A 76 10.31 -9.35 -12.62
C TRP A 76 9.16 -10.08 -13.29
N LYS A 77 9.24 -11.40 -13.39
CA LYS A 77 8.19 -12.23 -13.99
C LYS A 77 6.83 -12.05 -13.28
N TYR A 78 6.83 -11.85 -11.96
CA TYR A 78 5.60 -11.61 -11.20
C TYR A 78 5.09 -10.18 -11.37
N ILE A 79 6.00 -9.20 -11.40
CA ILE A 79 5.66 -7.78 -11.61
C ILE A 79 4.97 -7.58 -12.96
N ILE A 80 5.57 -8.09 -14.04
CA ILE A 80 5.03 -7.95 -15.41
C ILE A 80 3.65 -8.59 -15.55
N ARG A 81 3.39 -9.69 -14.85
CA ARG A 81 2.08 -10.35 -14.87
C ARG A 81 0.99 -9.59 -14.13
N LEU A 82 1.37 -8.81 -13.10
CA LEU A 82 0.44 -8.05 -12.28
C LEU A 82 0.12 -6.67 -12.86
N LEU A 83 1.12 -5.97 -13.41
CA LEU A 83 1.03 -4.56 -13.80
C LEU A 83 -0.11 -4.24 -14.78
N PRO A 84 -0.34 -4.99 -15.87
CA PRO A 84 -1.41 -4.65 -16.82
C PRO A 84 -2.79 -4.65 -16.15
N MET A 85 -3.04 -5.63 -15.30
CA MET A 85 -4.31 -5.74 -14.58
C MET A 85 -4.39 -4.76 -13.41
N ALA A 86 -3.27 -4.34 -12.83
CA ALA A 86 -3.25 -3.26 -11.84
C ALA A 86 -3.68 -1.93 -12.46
N VAL A 87 -3.23 -1.62 -13.68
CA VAL A 87 -3.68 -0.46 -14.44
C VAL A 87 -5.18 -0.55 -14.76
N ALA A 88 -5.67 -1.72 -15.18
CA ALA A 88 -7.11 -1.96 -15.36
C ALA A 88 -7.89 -1.71 -14.05
N GLY A 89 -7.31 -2.07 -12.90
CA GLY A 89 -7.86 -1.78 -11.58
C GLY A 89 -7.97 -0.28 -11.27
N PHE A 90 -7.04 0.56 -11.76
CA PHE A 90 -7.16 2.04 -11.62
C PHE A 90 -8.37 2.56 -12.38
N PHE A 91 -8.55 2.14 -13.63
CA PHE A 91 -9.71 2.56 -14.42
C PHE A 91 -11.03 2.09 -13.80
N LEU A 92 -11.05 0.86 -13.28
CA LEU A 92 -12.21 0.35 -12.56
C LEU A 92 -12.51 1.20 -11.30
N ALA A 93 -11.48 1.60 -10.54
CA ALA A 93 -11.65 2.45 -9.36
C ALA A 93 -12.19 3.84 -9.73
N LEU A 94 -11.69 4.45 -10.79
CA LEU A 94 -12.22 5.73 -11.31
C LEU A 94 -13.67 5.61 -11.78
N TRP A 95 -14.00 4.53 -12.46
CA TRP A 95 -15.37 4.30 -12.93
C TRP A 95 -16.33 4.14 -11.76
N VAL A 96 -15.96 3.36 -10.74
CA VAL A 96 -16.77 3.18 -9.52
C VAL A 96 -16.87 4.49 -8.73
N ASP A 97 -15.78 5.24 -8.57
CA ASP A 97 -15.78 6.55 -7.89
C ASP A 97 -16.76 7.54 -8.51
N ASN A 98 -16.91 7.53 -9.83
CA ASN A 98 -17.88 8.38 -10.54
C ASN A 98 -19.34 7.94 -10.34
N MET A 99 -19.59 6.72 -9.86
CA MET A 99 -20.93 6.18 -9.66
C MET A 99 -21.45 6.32 -8.23
N ILE A 100 -20.55 6.55 -7.26
CA ILE A 100 -20.91 6.60 -5.84
C ILE A 100 -20.74 8.01 -5.27
N PRO A 101 -21.58 8.43 -4.33
CA PRO A 101 -21.39 9.66 -3.57
C PRO A 101 -20.10 9.60 -2.75
N ALA A 102 -19.47 10.76 -2.51
CA ALA A 102 -18.26 10.85 -1.71
C ALA A 102 -18.41 10.26 -0.29
N THR A 103 -19.62 10.27 0.27
CA THR A 103 -19.97 9.68 1.56
C THR A 103 -19.83 8.14 1.56
N GLU A 104 -20.10 7.49 0.42
CA GLU A 104 -20.03 6.02 0.28
C GLU A 104 -18.61 5.52 -0.01
N PHE A 105 -17.69 6.42 -0.35
CA PHE A 105 -16.31 6.06 -0.66
C PHE A 105 -15.62 5.32 0.50
N LYS A 106 -15.93 5.70 1.75
CA LYS A 106 -15.42 5.01 2.95
C LYS A 106 -15.93 3.57 3.04
N HIS A 107 -17.20 3.34 2.75
CA HIS A 107 -17.81 2.00 2.75
C HIS A 107 -17.24 1.11 1.64
N LEU A 108 -17.01 1.70 0.45
CA LEU A 108 -16.34 1.00 -0.65
C LEU A 108 -14.93 0.54 -0.22
N MET A 109 -14.16 1.44 0.39
CA MET A 109 -12.82 1.13 0.88
C MET A 109 -12.83 -0.01 1.91
N GLY A 110 -13.75 0.06 2.89
CA GLY A 110 -13.94 -1.00 3.88
C GLY A 110 -14.33 -2.34 3.25
N GLY A 111 -15.27 -2.34 2.31
CA GLY A 111 -15.71 -3.54 1.58
C GLY A 111 -14.59 -4.22 0.78
N CYS A 112 -13.74 -3.43 0.10
CA CYS A 112 -12.57 -3.95 -0.61
C CYS A 112 -11.61 -4.67 0.33
N LEU A 113 -11.40 -4.12 1.51
CA LEU A 113 -10.48 -4.69 2.49
C LEU A 113 -11.06 -5.94 3.17
N ALA A 114 -12.37 -5.95 3.41
CA ALA A 114 -13.08 -7.15 3.87
C ALA A 114 -12.95 -8.31 2.86
N LEU A 115 -13.10 -8.00 1.56
CA LEU A 115 -12.90 -8.99 0.51
C LEU A 115 -11.46 -9.54 0.49
N VAL A 116 -10.47 -8.66 0.59
CA VAL A 116 -9.05 -9.06 0.66
C VAL A 116 -8.78 -9.94 1.87
N LEU A 117 -9.34 -9.59 3.04
CA LEU A 117 -9.22 -10.41 4.25
C LEU A 117 -9.88 -11.79 4.05
N ALA A 118 -11.08 -11.83 3.49
CA ALA A 118 -11.79 -13.08 3.24
C ALA A 118 -10.96 -14.00 2.31
N VAL A 119 -10.38 -13.46 1.23
CA VAL A 119 -9.50 -14.21 0.32
C VAL A 119 -8.24 -14.69 1.05
N MET A 120 -7.65 -13.86 1.91
CA MET A 120 -6.47 -14.21 2.69
C MET A 120 -6.76 -15.37 3.66
N LEU A 121 -7.81 -15.27 4.46
CA LEU A 121 -8.20 -16.32 5.42
C LEU A 121 -8.56 -17.62 4.70
N TRP A 122 -9.27 -17.54 3.59
CA TRP A 122 -9.60 -18.70 2.77
C TRP A 122 -8.36 -19.40 2.18
N SER A 123 -7.39 -18.63 1.69
CA SER A 123 -6.12 -19.14 1.17
C SER A 123 -5.31 -19.88 2.26
N GLN A 124 -5.25 -19.32 3.46
CA GLN A 124 -4.56 -19.94 4.60
C GLN A 124 -5.24 -21.21 5.07
N TYR A 125 -6.58 -21.21 5.15
CA TYR A 125 -7.36 -22.38 5.59
C TYR A 125 -7.18 -23.59 4.68
N LYS A 126 -7.12 -23.38 3.36
CA LYS A 126 -6.99 -24.49 2.38
C LYS A 126 -5.58 -25.07 2.28
N GLY A 127 -4.55 -24.47 2.84
CA GLY A 127 -3.17 -24.96 2.81
C GLY A 127 -2.58 -25.18 1.40
N LYS A 128 -3.30 -24.75 0.35
CA LYS A 128 -2.94 -24.96 -1.06
C LYS A 128 -2.19 -23.79 -1.68
N GLU A 129 -1.26 -23.22 -0.93
CA GLU A 129 -0.55 -21.98 -1.31
C GLU A 129 0.19 -22.08 -2.67
N ASN A 130 0.52 -23.27 -3.16
CA ASN A 130 1.34 -23.45 -4.37
C ASN A 130 0.56 -23.75 -5.66
N ILE A 131 -0.68 -24.26 -5.58
CA ILE A 131 -1.38 -24.76 -6.77
C ILE A 131 -2.04 -23.62 -7.55
N LEU A 132 -2.36 -22.49 -6.87
CA LEU A 132 -3.11 -21.41 -7.47
C LEU A 132 -2.24 -20.44 -8.28
N ILE A 133 -0.96 -20.27 -7.91
CA ILE A 133 -0.08 -19.29 -8.56
C ILE A 133 0.20 -19.62 -10.03
N ASP A 134 0.17 -20.91 -10.38
CA ASP A 134 0.37 -21.38 -11.75
C ASP A 134 -0.90 -21.26 -12.61
N LYS A 135 -2.04 -20.95 -11.99
CA LYS A 135 -3.28 -20.70 -12.73
C LYS A 135 -3.21 -19.36 -13.46
N TRP A 136 -3.58 -19.35 -14.72
CA TRP A 136 -3.52 -18.17 -15.59
C TRP A 136 -4.30 -16.95 -15.07
N TRP A 137 -5.39 -17.17 -14.33
CA TRP A 137 -6.25 -16.13 -13.76
C TRP A 137 -5.75 -15.54 -12.43
N TYR A 138 -4.85 -16.24 -11.71
CA TYR A 138 -4.44 -15.87 -10.36
C TYR A 138 -3.69 -14.53 -10.34
N SER A 139 -2.63 -14.38 -11.15
CA SER A 139 -1.89 -13.12 -11.24
C SER A 139 -2.76 -11.96 -11.76
N PRO A 140 -3.57 -12.12 -12.83
CA PRO A 140 -4.50 -11.07 -13.26
C PRO A 140 -5.48 -10.64 -12.18
N LEU A 141 -6.07 -11.56 -11.42
CA LEU A 141 -6.99 -11.24 -10.34
C LEU A 141 -6.32 -10.39 -9.25
N PHE A 142 -5.14 -10.81 -8.78
CA PHE A 142 -4.40 -10.07 -7.76
C PHE A 142 -3.87 -8.71 -8.29
N GLY A 143 -3.53 -8.63 -9.57
CA GLY A 143 -3.21 -7.37 -10.24
C GLY A 143 -4.39 -6.40 -10.20
N LEU A 144 -5.57 -6.85 -10.65
CA LEU A 144 -6.80 -6.06 -10.66
C LEU A 144 -7.20 -5.59 -9.25
N LEU A 145 -7.24 -6.52 -8.29
CA LEU A 145 -7.56 -6.19 -6.89
C LEU A 145 -6.52 -5.23 -6.30
N GLY A 146 -5.23 -5.48 -6.53
CA GLY A 146 -4.16 -4.61 -6.05
C GLY A 146 -4.24 -3.21 -6.63
N GLY A 147 -4.48 -3.09 -7.94
CA GLY A 147 -4.68 -1.80 -8.61
C GLY A 147 -5.92 -1.07 -8.08
N PHE A 148 -7.04 -1.75 -7.98
CA PHE A 148 -8.30 -1.19 -7.48
C PHE A 148 -8.15 -0.70 -6.03
N THR A 149 -7.68 -1.55 -5.12
CA THR A 149 -7.54 -1.21 -3.69
C THR A 149 -6.48 -0.15 -3.43
N THR A 150 -5.39 -0.10 -4.22
CA THR A 150 -4.40 0.97 -4.07
C THR A 150 -4.93 2.31 -4.58
N MET A 151 -5.76 2.32 -5.62
CA MET A 151 -6.38 3.56 -6.10
C MET A 151 -7.36 4.11 -5.06
N ILE A 152 -8.26 3.27 -4.54
CA ILE A 152 -9.28 3.66 -3.57
C ILE A 152 -8.68 4.10 -2.23
N GLY A 153 -7.68 3.40 -1.70
CA GLY A 153 -7.23 3.66 -0.32
C GLY A 153 -5.75 3.41 -0.05
N ASN A 154 -4.88 3.35 -1.06
CA ASN A 154 -3.47 2.96 -0.88
C ASN A 154 -3.32 1.60 -0.15
N ALA A 155 -4.30 0.71 -0.29
CA ALA A 155 -4.49 -0.49 0.53
C ALA A 155 -4.10 -1.80 -0.18
N ALA A 156 -3.27 -1.76 -1.22
CA ALA A 156 -2.82 -2.96 -1.90
C ALA A 156 -1.80 -3.81 -1.11
N GLY A 157 -1.31 -3.32 0.02
CA GLY A 157 -0.29 -4.03 0.82
C GLY A 157 -0.68 -5.48 1.15
N PRO A 158 -1.84 -5.76 1.77
CA PRO A 158 -2.30 -7.11 2.05
C PRO A 158 -2.51 -7.95 0.79
N VAL A 159 -3.06 -7.38 -0.29
CA VAL A 159 -3.26 -8.08 -1.57
C VAL A 159 -1.93 -8.60 -2.10
N MET A 160 -0.92 -7.74 -2.10
CA MET A 160 0.43 -8.10 -2.54
C MET A 160 1.11 -9.07 -1.58
N ALA A 161 0.92 -8.91 -0.26
CA ALA A 161 1.47 -9.84 0.72
C ALA A 161 0.94 -11.26 0.49
N ILE A 162 -0.38 -11.42 0.29
CA ILE A 162 -1.01 -12.72 0.00
C ILE A 162 -0.43 -13.31 -1.29
N TYR A 163 -0.40 -12.52 -2.37
CA TYR A 163 0.12 -12.96 -3.65
C TYR A 163 1.58 -13.41 -3.54
N LEU A 164 2.45 -12.58 -2.95
CA LEU A 164 3.87 -12.90 -2.84
C LEU A 164 4.17 -14.02 -1.84
N LEU A 165 3.40 -14.15 -0.75
CA LEU A 165 3.53 -15.29 0.17
C LEU A 165 3.20 -16.62 -0.53
N SER A 166 2.24 -16.63 -1.45
CA SER A 166 1.88 -17.83 -2.22
C SER A 166 2.99 -18.28 -3.17
N THR A 167 3.90 -17.37 -3.58
CA THR A 167 5.03 -17.72 -4.46
C THR A 167 6.15 -18.47 -3.76
N ARG A 168 6.18 -18.46 -2.42
CA ARG A 168 7.26 -19.05 -1.58
C ARG A 168 8.68 -18.56 -1.90
N MET A 169 8.83 -17.41 -2.56
CA MET A 169 10.14 -16.85 -2.85
C MET A 169 10.91 -16.52 -1.56
N PRO A 170 12.26 -16.47 -1.59
CA PRO A 170 13.08 -16.04 -0.46
C PRO A 170 12.71 -14.63 -0.01
N LYS A 171 12.88 -14.30 1.28
CA LYS A 171 12.47 -13.00 1.86
C LYS A 171 13.03 -11.79 1.11
N MET A 172 14.28 -11.86 0.65
CA MET A 172 14.91 -10.75 -0.07
C MET A 172 14.26 -10.54 -1.45
N ALA A 173 13.94 -11.63 -2.16
CA ALA A 173 13.19 -11.58 -3.41
C ALA A 173 11.75 -11.08 -3.18
N PHE A 174 11.12 -11.50 -2.10
CA PHE A 174 9.80 -11.03 -1.69
C PHE A 174 9.78 -9.50 -1.49
N VAL A 175 10.72 -8.97 -0.67
CA VAL A 175 10.78 -7.52 -0.40
C VAL A 175 11.15 -6.74 -1.66
N GLY A 176 12.12 -7.23 -2.44
CA GLY A 176 12.55 -6.57 -3.69
C GLY A 176 11.44 -6.54 -4.75
N THR A 177 10.74 -7.66 -4.94
CA THR A 177 9.61 -7.75 -5.89
C THR A 177 8.48 -6.81 -5.48
N ASN A 178 8.17 -6.78 -4.19
CA ASN A 178 7.16 -5.87 -3.65
C ASN A 178 7.54 -4.40 -3.83
N ALA A 179 8.79 -4.03 -3.52
CA ALA A 179 9.27 -2.65 -3.67
C ALA A 179 9.15 -2.17 -5.13
N TRP A 180 9.58 -2.96 -6.10
CA TRP A 180 9.46 -2.64 -7.52
C TRP A 180 8.01 -2.59 -8.00
N PHE A 181 7.16 -3.52 -7.57
CA PHE A 181 5.74 -3.49 -7.91
C PHE A 181 5.10 -2.18 -7.45
N PHE A 182 5.28 -1.81 -6.18
CA PHE A 182 4.70 -0.57 -5.64
C PHE A 182 5.31 0.67 -6.26
N LEU A 183 6.62 0.70 -6.53
CA LEU A 183 7.22 1.82 -7.26
C LEU A 183 6.49 2.04 -8.59
N CYS A 184 6.36 1.00 -9.42
CA CYS A 184 5.68 1.09 -10.70
C CYS A 184 4.23 1.54 -10.54
N VAL A 185 3.48 0.90 -9.65
CA VAL A 185 2.05 1.16 -9.42
C VAL A 185 1.82 2.57 -8.89
N ASN A 186 2.60 3.03 -7.91
CA ASN A 186 2.42 4.36 -7.32
C ASN A 186 2.81 5.47 -8.31
N PHE A 187 3.87 5.29 -9.11
CA PHE A 187 4.21 6.24 -10.15
C PHE A 187 3.16 6.28 -11.27
N LEU A 188 2.65 5.12 -11.71
CA LEU A 188 1.55 5.06 -12.68
C LEU A 188 0.24 5.68 -12.17
N LYS A 189 0.05 5.71 -10.85
CA LYS A 189 -1.13 6.30 -10.21
C LYS A 189 -1.04 7.83 -10.07
N LEU A 190 0.17 8.42 -10.07
CA LEU A 190 0.35 9.87 -9.92
C LEU A 190 -0.50 10.70 -10.90
N PRO A 191 -0.52 10.41 -12.22
CA PRO A 191 -1.34 11.17 -13.15
C PRO A 191 -2.84 11.16 -12.79
N PHE A 192 -3.35 10.06 -12.29
CA PHE A 192 -4.77 9.93 -11.90
C PHE A 192 -5.07 10.78 -10.66
N GLN A 193 -4.18 10.81 -9.68
CA GLN A 193 -4.35 11.62 -8.46
C GLN A 193 -4.20 13.12 -8.74
N ILE A 194 -3.35 13.50 -9.71
CA ILE A 194 -3.12 14.90 -10.09
C ILE A 194 -4.27 15.40 -10.98
N PHE A 195 -4.60 14.68 -12.07
CA PHE A 195 -5.48 15.19 -13.13
C PHE A 195 -6.94 14.73 -13.01
N ALA A 196 -7.22 13.54 -12.48
CA ALA A 196 -8.58 13.05 -12.35
C ALA A 196 -9.19 13.38 -10.98
N TRP A 197 -8.45 13.21 -9.90
CA TRP A 197 -8.95 13.45 -8.54
C TRP A 197 -8.54 14.79 -7.94
N HIS A 198 -7.55 15.49 -8.52
CA HIS A 198 -7.05 16.79 -8.05
C HIS A 198 -6.63 16.79 -6.56
N ASN A 199 -6.18 15.65 -6.06
CA ASN A 199 -5.80 15.46 -4.65
C ASN A 199 -4.36 15.88 -4.34
N ILE A 200 -3.52 16.08 -5.36
CA ILE A 200 -2.11 16.48 -5.20
C ILE A 200 -1.93 17.89 -5.73
N ASN A 201 -1.44 18.78 -4.88
CA ASN A 201 -1.13 20.17 -5.20
C ASN A 201 0.15 20.62 -4.48
N LEU A 202 0.58 21.87 -4.70
CA LEU A 202 1.81 22.39 -4.10
C LEU A 202 1.77 22.41 -2.57
N THR A 203 0.61 22.63 -1.97
CA THR A 203 0.44 22.61 -0.50
C THR A 203 0.61 21.21 0.03
N THR A 204 -0.04 20.19 -0.57
CA THR A 204 0.11 18.80 -0.15
C THR A 204 1.55 18.31 -0.31
N LEU A 205 2.23 18.67 -1.41
CA LEU A 205 3.64 18.33 -1.61
C LEU A 205 4.57 18.98 -0.57
N ALA A 206 4.27 20.21 -0.14
CA ALA A 206 5.04 20.86 0.91
C ALA A 206 4.84 20.18 2.29
N ILE A 207 3.61 19.73 2.58
CA ILE A 207 3.30 18.93 3.78
C ILE A 207 4.07 17.60 3.73
N ASP A 208 4.05 16.92 2.58
CA ASP A 208 4.75 15.65 2.37
C ASP A 208 6.27 15.81 2.51
N ALA A 209 6.83 16.93 2.08
CA ALA A 209 8.26 17.22 2.27
C ALA A 209 8.65 17.27 3.76
N CYS A 210 7.78 17.74 4.65
CA CYS A 210 8.00 17.70 6.09
C CYS A 210 8.01 16.25 6.64
N ALA A 211 7.35 15.30 5.97
CA ALA A 211 7.30 13.90 6.37
C ALA A 211 8.55 13.11 5.96
N VAL A 212 9.35 13.59 5.00
CA VAL A 212 10.53 12.88 4.44
C VAL A 212 11.51 12.38 5.51
N PRO A 213 11.92 13.16 6.53
CA PRO A 213 12.84 12.66 7.56
C PRO A 213 12.28 11.44 8.31
N PHE A 214 10.99 11.44 8.56
CA PHE A 214 10.29 10.34 9.25
C PHE A 214 10.19 9.08 8.39
N VAL A 215 10.01 9.24 7.07
CA VAL A 215 10.11 8.12 6.12
C VAL A 215 11.50 7.48 6.16
N LEU A 216 12.57 8.28 6.22
CA LEU A 216 13.95 7.78 6.31
C LEU A 216 14.18 6.98 7.60
N ILE A 217 13.68 7.48 8.73
CA ILE A 217 13.73 6.76 10.02
C ILE A 217 12.99 5.43 9.88
N GLY A 218 11.78 5.44 9.35
CA GLY A 218 10.98 4.23 9.12
C GLY A 218 11.69 3.24 8.20
N ALA A 219 12.25 3.71 7.09
CA ALA A 219 12.97 2.88 6.13
C ALA A 219 14.20 2.21 6.78
N PHE A 220 14.94 2.93 7.58
CA PHE A 220 16.08 2.38 8.32
C PHE A 220 15.65 1.28 9.30
N LEU A 221 14.58 1.50 10.05
CA LEU A 221 14.01 0.52 10.98
C LEU A 221 13.51 -0.73 10.23
N GLY A 222 12.81 -0.55 9.11
CA GLY A 222 12.31 -1.66 8.29
C GLY A 222 13.44 -2.53 7.73
N ILE A 223 14.49 -1.92 7.17
CA ILE A 223 15.66 -2.64 6.67
C ILE A 223 16.34 -3.45 7.80
N ARG A 224 16.51 -2.84 8.97
CA ARG A 224 17.10 -3.55 10.11
C ARG A 224 16.25 -4.74 10.54
N LEU A 225 14.95 -4.56 10.63
CA LEU A 225 14.02 -5.61 11.02
C LEU A 225 14.07 -6.81 10.06
N VAL A 226 14.06 -6.56 8.74
CA VAL A 226 14.18 -7.63 7.73
C VAL A 226 15.50 -8.38 7.87
N LYS A 227 16.60 -7.68 8.12
CA LYS A 227 17.90 -8.34 8.31
C LYS A 227 17.94 -9.22 9.56
N PHE A 228 17.32 -8.77 10.64
CA PHE A 228 17.30 -9.47 11.91
C PHE A 228 16.43 -10.72 11.91
N LEU A 229 15.31 -10.72 11.19
CA LEU A 229 14.36 -11.83 11.17
C LEU A 229 14.87 -12.98 10.27
N PRO A 230 14.86 -14.24 10.74
CA PRO A 230 15.07 -15.41 9.87
C PRO A 230 13.89 -15.58 8.90
N GLU A 231 14.08 -16.34 7.79
CA GLU A 231 13.05 -16.54 6.76
C GLU A 231 11.68 -16.95 7.32
N ARG A 232 11.64 -17.91 8.22
CA ARG A 232 10.41 -18.39 8.86
C ARG A 232 9.77 -17.30 9.73
N GLY A 233 10.58 -16.61 10.52
CA GLY A 233 10.13 -15.49 11.36
C GLY A 233 9.58 -14.34 10.53
N PHE A 234 10.22 -13.99 9.42
CA PHE A 234 9.74 -12.97 8.49
C PHE A 234 8.36 -13.29 7.92
N ARG A 235 8.14 -14.53 7.46
CA ARG A 235 6.84 -14.95 6.91
C ARG A 235 5.73 -14.89 7.96
N ILE A 236 5.97 -15.42 9.15
CA ILE A 236 5.02 -15.38 10.28
C ILE A 236 4.72 -13.93 10.64
N PHE A 237 5.74 -13.10 10.79
CA PHE A 237 5.61 -11.69 11.13
C PHE A 237 4.79 -10.93 10.08
N THR A 238 5.12 -11.06 8.78
CA THR A 238 4.37 -10.45 7.69
C THR A 238 2.90 -10.88 7.70
N THR A 239 2.64 -12.17 7.92
CA THR A 239 1.27 -12.69 7.99
C THR A 239 0.49 -12.08 9.16
N ILE A 240 1.07 -12.05 10.36
CA ILE A 240 0.44 -11.47 11.55
C ILE A 240 0.15 -9.98 11.34
N VAL A 241 1.13 -9.19 10.89
CA VAL A 241 0.95 -7.76 10.63
C VAL A 241 -0.15 -7.53 9.58
N THR A 242 -0.18 -8.34 8.53
CA THR A 242 -1.21 -8.24 7.49
C THR A 242 -2.60 -8.54 8.06
N ILE A 243 -2.76 -9.59 8.89
CA ILE A 243 -4.04 -9.92 9.55
C ILE A 243 -4.49 -8.76 10.45
N ILE A 244 -3.61 -8.28 11.33
CA ILE A 244 -3.92 -7.17 12.25
C ILE A 244 -4.32 -5.93 11.45
N SER A 245 -3.57 -5.58 10.40
CA SER A 245 -3.83 -4.41 9.56
C SER A 245 -5.21 -4.46 8.92
N VAL A 246 -5.61 -5.63 8.42
CA VAL A 246 -6.93 -5.80 7.80
C VAL A 246 -8.03 -5.77 8.85
N LEU A 247 -7.84 -6.41 10.01
CA LEU A 247 -8.83 -6.38 11.11
C LEU A 247 -9.06 -4.95 11.62
N VAL A 248 -7.99 -4.19 11.85
CA VAL A 248 -8.10 -2.78 12.26
C VAL A 248 -8.91 -1.98 11.25
N MET A 249 -8.66 -2.20 9.96
CA MET A 249 -9.38 -1.48 8.90
C MET A 249 -10.88 -1.83 8.82
N LEU A 250 -11.27 -3.04 9.22
CA LEU A 250 -12.68 -3.44 9.27
C LEU A 250 -13.44 -2.88 10.48
N LEU A 251 -12.72 -2.53 11.55
CA LEU A 251 -13.33 -2.02 12.80
C LEU A 251 -13.48 -0.50 12.80
N VAL A 252 -12.84 0.22 11.88
CA VAL A 252 -12.86 1.68 11.72
C VAL A 252 -13.73 2.11 10.55
#